data_12e72443da4e1b800493661e723ce97b
#
_entry.id   12e72443da4e1b800493661e723ce97b
#
_cell.length_a   1.000
_cell.length_b   1.000
_cell.length_c   1.000
_cell.angle_alpha   90.00
_cell.angle_beta   90.00
_cell.angle_gamma   90.00
#
_symmetry.space_group_name_H-M   'P 1'
#
loop_
_entity.id
_entity.type
_entity.pdbx_description
1 polymer ?
#
loop_
_entity_poly.entity_id
_entity_poly.type
_entity_poly.pdbx_seq_one_letter_code
_entity_poly.pdbx_strand_id
1 'polypeptide(L)'
;MISDELLDRMRQAMGFEPTAGQAAAMNTFCHFITDDDRRTAMIMRGAAGTGKSSVAGAIVRAMQSLRRKVVLMAPTGRAAKIFSLNAGSPALTIHRAIYRQKTFTGDMSGFKLGFNGLHDALFIVDEASMIADRPMPDAAFGSGSLLDDLVSYVYSGEGCRLMLIGDKAQLPPVGEEKSPALTTSTVEGYGLTVYECETDEVLRQAYGSGILSNATMIRRMLDDAAPLSMPRIRLKGFADIQAVAGEDLIEQLSDSYSRAGMDETIVITRSNKRAGIYNAGIRARVLDREDILSRGDMLMIVKNNYRWFEPFIANGDRAEVRRVRNVRELYGLHFADAELSLPDYDGAEVKATIVLDVLSTDAPALTREQQDRLFGGVLADYDDLPRKQERMKAVKEDKHYNALQVKYAYAVTCHKAQGGQWAHVYIDQGYLSAEMLTPSYIRWLYTAFTRATEKLFLINYKTQD
;
A
#
# COMPACT_ATOMS: atom_id res chain seq x y z
N MET A 1 -8.53 -16.47 33.89
CA MET A 1 -8.52 -17.84 33.35
C MET A 1 -8.39 -17.88 31.81
N ILE A 2 -9.36 -17.52 30.99
CA ILE A 2 -9.19 -17.54 29.51
C ILE A 2 -8.19 -16.47 29.06
N SER A 3 -8.22 -15.30 29.66
CA SER A 3 -7.32 -14.18 29.39
C SER A 3 -5.86 -14.53 29.71
N ASP A 4 -5.58 -15.20 30.82
CA ASP A 4 -4.21 -15.55 31.23
C ASP A 4 -3.63 -16.63 30.33
N GLU A 5 -4.41 -17.63 29.95
CA GLU A 5 -4.00 -18.67 28.99
C GLU A 5 -3.68 -18.06 27.61
N LEU A 6 -4.51 -17.12 27.15
CA LEU A 6 -4.28 -16.43 25.88
C LEU A 6 -3.01 -15.58 25.92
N LEU A 7 -2.79 -14.86 27.03
CA LEU A 7 -1.58 -14.05 27.21
C LEU A 7 -0.31 -14.92 27.20
N ASP A 8 -0.33 -16.05 27.89
CA ASP A 8 0.80 -17.00 27.92
C ASP A 8 1.08 -17.58 26.53
N ARG A 9 0.03 -17.94 25.78
CA ARG A 9 0.19 -18.41 24.39
C ARG A 9 0.79 -17.35 23.48
N MET A 10 0.39 -16.08 23.62
CA MET A 10 0.98 -14.97 22.85
C MET A 10 2.46 -14.75 23.21
N ARG A 11 2.82 -14.81 24.50
CA ARG A 11 4.22 -14.71 24.96
C ARG A 11 5.07 -15.86 24.39
N GLN A 12 4.59 -17.08 24.45
CA GLN A 12 5.26 -18.23 23.85
C GLN A 12 5.42 -18.08 22.34
N ALA A 13 4.36 -17.63 21.66
CA ALA A 13 4.37 -17.39 20.21
C ALA A 13 5.30 -16.25 19.79
N MET A 14 5.60 -15.30 20.66
CA MET A 14 6.53 -14.20 20.41
C MET A 14 7.98 -14.70 20.23
N GLY A 15 8.38 -15.70 21.03
CA GLY A 15 9.72 -16.29 20.98
C GLY A 15 10.84 -15.46 21.64
N PHE A 16 10.50 -14.30 22.20
CA PHE A 16 11.40 -13.42 22.96
C PHE A 16 10.59 -12.62 24.00
N GLU A 17 11.28 -12.03 24.97
CA GLU A 17 10.62 -11.23 26.02
C GLU A 17 10.02 -9.96 25.41
N PRO A 18 8.68 -9.75 25.53
CA PRO A 18 8.05 -8.55 25.01
C PRO A 18 8.48 -7.29 25.78
N THR A 19 8.60 -6.16 25.07
CA THR A 19 8.77 -4.85 25.72
C THR A 19 7.53 -4.47 26.53
N ALA A 20 7.64 -3.45 27.41
CA ALA A 20 6.49 -3.02 28.22
C ALA A 20 5.29 -2.60 27.33
N GLY A 21 5.54 -1.90 26.24
CA GLY A 21 4.50 -1.50 25.29
C GLY A 21 3.89 -2.70 24.55
N GLN A 22 4.69 -3.70 24.17
CA GLN A 22 4.19 -4.93 23.55
C GLN A 22 3.36 -5.78 24.52
N ALA A 23 3.81 -5.89 25.78
CA ALA A 23 3.06 -6.57 26.83
C ALA A 23 1.73 -5.88 27.14
N ALA A 24 1.71 -4.55 27.17
CA ALA A 24 0.48 -3.77 27.33
C ALA A 24 -0.48 -4.00 26.15
N ALA A 25 0.03 -4.04 24.91
CA ALA A 25 -0.79 -4.32 23.73
C ALA A 25 -1.41 -5.74 23.78
N MET A 26 -0.66 -6.75 24.23
CA MET A 26 -1.18 -8.10 24.43
C MET A 26 -2.27 -8.16 25.54
N ASN A 27 -2.09 -7.43 26.64
CA ASN A 27 -3.10 -7.35 27.70
C ASN A 27 -4.37 -6.65 27.17
N THR A 28 -4.24 -5.53 26.44
CA THR A 28 -5.37 -4.84 25.81
C THR A 28 -6.11 -5.78 24.84
N PHE A 29 -5.37 -6.58 24.06
CA PHE A 29 -5.96 -7.57 23.18
C PHE A 29 -6.76 -8.63 23.94
N CYS A 30 -6.24 -9.10 25.08
CA CYS A 30 -6.99 -10.06 25.93
C CYS A 30 -8.32 -9.48 26.40
N HIS A 31 -8.35 -8.23 26.88
CA HIS A 31 -9.59 -7.56 27.28
C HIS A 31 -10.54 -7.39 26.09
N PHE A 32 -10.05 -6.90 24.95
CA PHE A 32 -10.82 -6.73 23.73
C PHE A 32 -11.49 -8.02 23.24
N ILE A 33 -10.76 -9.14 23.20
CA ILE A 33 -11.26 -10.38 22.62
C ILE A 33 -12.20 -11.15 23.55
N THR A 34 -12.10 -10.90 24.86
CA THR A 34 -12.91 -11.57 25.90
C THR A 34 -14.09 -10.71 26.40
N ASP A 35 -14.25 -9.50 25.88
CA ASP A 35 -15.38 -8.64 26.22
C ASP A 35 -16.71 -9.30 25.81
N ASP A 36 -17.72 -9.21 26.68
CA ASP A 36 -19.06 -9.71 26.38
C ASP A 36 -19.78 -8.85 25.33
N ASP A 37 -19.44 -7.54 25.24
CA ASP A 37 -19.90 -6.69 24.16
C ASP A 37 -19.23 -7.10 22.85
N ARG A 38 -20.03 -7.56 21.88
CA ARG A 38 -19.56 -8.01 20.57
C ARG A 38 -19.30 -6.86 19.58
N ARG A 39 -19.77 -5.65 19.91
CA ARG A 39 -19.52 -4.45 19.12
C ARG A 39 -18.27 -3.70 19.56
N THR A 40 -17.19 -4.42 19.68
CA THR A 40 -15.88 -3.88 20.09
C THR A 40 -14.89 -3.91 18.94
N ALA A 41 -14.05 -2.88 18.84
CA ALA A 41 -12.90 -2.82 17.93
C ALA A 41 -11.62 -2.55 18.72
N MET A 42 -10.46 -2.93 18.16
CA MET A 42 -9.16 -2.60 18.74
C MET A 42 -8.32 -1.79 17.77
N ILE A 43 -7.69 -0.73 18.25
CA ILE A 43 -6.70 0.06 17.49
C ILE A 43 -5.34 -0.10 18.15
N MET A 44 -4.39 -0.70 17.44
CA MET A 44 -2.98 -0.78 17.86
C MET A 44 -2.15 0.20 17.04
N ARG A 45 -1.66 1.25 17.69
CA ARG A 45 -0.78 2.25 17.08
C ARG A 45 0.66 2.02 17.49
N GLY A 46 1.59 2.46 16.64
CA GLY A 46 3.01 2.46 17.03
C GLY A 46 3.92 2.93 15.90
N ALA A 47 5.11 3.38 16.26
CA ALA A 47 6.13 3.80 15.32
C ALA A 47 6.71 2.64 14.51
N ALA A 48 7.46 2.94 13.45
CA ALA A 48 8.28 1.94 12.78
C ALA A 48 9.31 1.34 13.76
N GLY A 49 9.53 0.03 13.67
CA GLY A 49 10.51 -0.67 14.52
C GLY A 49 10.07 -0.95 15.96
N THR A 50 8.81 -0.67 16.36
CA THR A 50 8.28 -0.99 17.70
C THR A 50 7.74 -2.41 17.83
N GLY A 51 7.76 -3.20 16.74
CA GLY A 51 7.37 -4.60 16.75
C GLY A 51 5.86 -4.86 16.68
N LYS A 52 5.07 -3.93 16.12
CA LYS A 52 3.63 -4.15 15.85
C LYS A 52 3.36 -5.46 15.12
N SER A 53 4.12 -5.72 14.06
CA SER A 53 3.97 -6.95 13.26
C SER A 53 4.32 -8.21 14.06
N SER A 54 5.28 -8.13 15.02
CA SER A 54 5.61 -9.26 15.92
C SER A 54 4.47 -9.55 16.88
N VAL A 55 3.86 -8.50 17.46
CA VAL A 55 2.67 -8.66 18.34
C VAL A 55 1.50 -9.22 17.54
N ALA A 56 1.24 -8.69 16.33
CA ALA A 56 0.20 -9.19 15.45
C ALA A 56 0.41 -10.67 15.09
N GLY A 57 1.64 -11.05 14.73
CA GLY A 57 2.00 -12.45 14.46
C GLY A 57 1.79 -13.37 15.69
N ALA A 58 2.14 -12.90 16.89
CA ALA A 58 1.91 -13.64 18.12
C ALA A 58 0.40 -13.82 18.41
N ILE A 59 -0.39 -12.77 18.21
CA ILE A 59 -1.87 -12.83 18.32
C ILE A 59 -2.42 -13.87 17.34
N VAL A 60 -2.01 -13.81 16.07
CA VAL A 60 -2.48 -14.74 15.02
C VAL A 60 -2.19 -16.19 15.42
N ARG A 61 -0.94 -16.49 15.79
CA ARG A 61 -0.54 -17.85 16.19
C ARG A 61 -1.28 -18.33 17.44
N ALA A 62 -1.46 -17.47 18.45
CA ALA A 62 -2.20 -17.80 19.66
C ALA A 62 -3.69 -18.10 19.35
N MET A 63 -4.34 -17.25 18.56
CA MET A 63 -5.74 -17.46 18.15
C MET A 63 -5.93 -18.74 17.34
N GLN A 64 -5.02 -19.03 16.40
CA GLN A 64 -5.04 -20.27 15.61
C GLN A 64 -4.83 -21.51 16.48
N SER A 65 -3.94 -21.45 17.50
CA SER A 65 -3.75 -22.56 18.46
C SER A 65 -5.03 -22.86 19.26
N LEU A 66 -5.87 -21.85 19.45
CA LEU A 66 -7.20 -21.97 20.05
C LEU A 66 -8.30 -22.30 19.03
N ARG A 67 -7.93 -22.62 17.79
CA ARG A 67 -8.85 -22.91 16.66
C ARG A 67 -9.83 -21.77 16.37
N ARG A 68 -9.49 -20.53 16.72
CA ARG A 68 -10.27 -19.35 16.39
C ARG A 68 -9.98 -18.90 14.96
N LYS A 69 -11.02 -18.49 14.24
CA LYS A 69 -10.88 -18.01 12.87
C LYS A 69 -10.24 -16.61 12.88
N VAL A 70 -9.17 -16.44 12.11
CA VAL A 70 -8.51 -15.15 11.90
C VAL A 70 -8.48 -14.85 10.42
N VAL A 71 -8.80 -13.62 10.05
CA VAL A 71 -8.74 -13.10 8.66
C VAL A 71 -7.77 -11.94 8.65
N LEU A 72 -6.68 -12.09 7.89
CA LEU A 72 -5.65 -11.07 7.78
C LEU A 72 -5.86 -10.23 6.52
N MET A 73 -5.78 -8.91 6.66
CA MET A 73 -6.01 -7.97 5.57
C MET A 73 -5.01 -6.83 5.59
N ALA A 74 -4.80 -6.22 4.43
CA ALA A 74 -4.05 -4.97 4.27
C ALA A 74 -4.61 -4.14 3.12
N PRO A 75 -4.31 -2.83 3.02
CA PRO A 75 -4.83 -1.98 1.95
C PRO A 75 -4.30 -2.33 0.55
N THR A 76 -3.05 -2.80 0.45
CA THR A 76 -2.36 -3.08 -0.83
C THR A 76 -1.87 -4.52 -0.91
N GLY A 77 -1.63 -5.02 -2.14
CA GLY A 77 -1.09 -6.38 -2.36
C GLY A 77 0.27 -6.58 -1.69
N ARG A 78 1.18 -5.60 -1.80
CA ARG A 78 2.50 -5.69 -1.14
C ARG A 78 2.39 -5.72 0.38
N ALA A 79 1.56 -4.86 0.98
CA ALA A 79 1.33 -4.87 2.43
C ALA A 79 0.74 -6.21 2.89
N ALA A 80 -0.22 -6.76 2.14
CA ALA A 80 -0.80 -8.08 2.42
C ALA A 80 0.26 -9.19 2.37
N LYS A 81 1.14 -9.16 1.36
CA LYS A 81 2.24 -10.13 1.25
C LYS A 81 3.21 -10.03 2.43
N ILE A 82 3.64 -8.82 2.80
CA ILE A 82 4.53 -8.59 3.96
C ILE A 82 3.84 -9.06 5.24
N PHE A 83 2.57 -8.72 5.43
CA PHE A 83 1.80 -9.15 6.60
C PHE A 83 1.65 -10.67 6.65
N SER A 84 1.39 -11.32 5.51
CA SER A 84 1.33 -12.79 5.41
C SER A 84 2.63 -13.45 5.87
N LEU A 85 3.78 -12.95 5.41
CA LEU A 85 5.11 -13.47 5.78
C LEU A 85 5.38 -13.30 7.28
N ASN A 86 5.08 -12.13 7.84
CA ASN A 86 5.32 -11.83 9.26
C ASN A 86 4.39 -12.62 10.20
N ALA A 87 3.15 -12.81 9.81
CA ALA A 87 2.16 -13.55 10.59
C ALA A 87 2.25 -15.08 10.41
N GLY A 88 2.91 -15.55 9.34
CA GLY A 88 2.95 -16.98 8.97
C GLY A 88 1.57 -17.50 8.54
N SER A 89 0.70 -16.64 8.01
CA SER A 89 -0.66 -16.97 7.61
C SER A 89 -1.11 -16.12 6.43
N PRO A 90 -1.90 -16.66 5.48
CA PRO A 90 -2.32 -15.91 4.30
C PRO A 90 -3.05 -14.61 4.65
N ALA A 91 -2.68 -13.51 4.02
CA ALA A 91 -3.35 -12.23 4.10
C ALA A 91 -3.87 -11.81 2.72
N LEU A 92 -4.99 -11.09 2.69
CA LEU A 92 -5.63 -10.59 1.48
C LEU A 92 -5.63 -9.07 1.48
N THR A 93 -5.81 -8.45 0.31
CA THR A 93 -6.19 -7.03 0.32
C THR A 93 -7.60 -6.88 0.86
N ILE A 94 -7.88 -5.75 1.55
CA ILE A 94 -9.23 -5.44 2.06
C ILE A 94 -10.24 -5.61 0.94
N HIS A 95 -9.98 -5.03 -0.23
CA HIS A 95 -10.88 -5.12 -1.38
C HIS A 95 -11.19 -6.56 -1.80
N ARG A 96 -10.20 -7.45 -1.83
CA ARG A 96 -10.42 -8.88 -2.16
C ARG A 96 -11.21 -9.61 -1.09
N ALA A 97 -11.01 -9.23 0.17
CA ALA A 97 -11.70 -9.87 1.28
C ALA A 97 -13.20 -9.52 1.32
N ILE A 98 -13.54 -8.22 1.15
CA ILE A 98 -14.89 -7.74 1.45
C ILE A 98 -15.80 -7.53 0.23
N TYR A 99 -15.24 -7.33 -0.99
CA TYR A 99 -16.07 -7.07 -2.18
C TYR A 99 -16.24 -8.29 -3.07
N ARG A 100 -17.39 -8.34 -3.74
CA ARG A 100 -17.72 -9.34 -4.76
C ARG A 100 -18.28 -8.64 -5.99
N GLN A 101 -17.92 -9.14 -7.17
CA GLN A 101 -18.42 -8.61 -8.43
C GLN A 101 -19.95 -8.78 -8.50
N LYS A 102 -20.65 -7.73 -8.94
CA LYS A 102 -22.09 -7.84 -9.19
C LYS A 102 -22.33 -8.80 -10.35
N THR A 103 -23.06 -9.87 -10.13
CA THR A 103 -23.56 -10.73 -11.20
C THR A 103 -24.49 -9.93 -12.09
N PHE A 104 -24.38 -10.10 -13.39
CA PHE A 104 -25.04 -9.35 -14.44
C PHE A 104 -26.57 -9.32 -14.28
N THR A 105 -27.11 -8.18 -13.88
CA THR A 105 -28.45 -7.76 -14.20
C THR A 105 -28.39 -6.31 -14.68
N GLY A 106 -28.15 -6.14 -15.97
CA GLY A 106 -28.54 -4.96 -16.77
C GLY A 106 -27.90 -3.63 -16.50
N ASP A 107 -27.35 -3.30 -15.34
CA ASP A 107 -26.86 -1.95 -15.09
C ASP A 107 -25.63 -1.93 -14.16
N MET A 108 -24.57 -1.30 -14.67
CA MET A 108 -23.31 -0.91 -14.01
C MET A 108 -22.40 -2.02 -13.45
N SER A 109 -21.23 -2.11 -14.05
CA SER A 109 -20.03 -2.81 -13.54
C SER A 109 -19.56 -2.21 -12.22
N GLY A 110 -20.11 -2.67 -11.11
CA GLY A 110 -19.69 -2.26 -9.77
C GLY A 110 -19.45 -3.50 -8.89
N PHE A 111 -18.64 -3.32 -7.87
CA PHE A 111 -18.48 -4.29 -6.80
C PHE A 111 -19.46 -3.95 -5.67
N LYS A 112 -20.10 -4.97 -5.14
CA LYS A 112 -20.92 -4.85 -3.92
C LYS A 112 -20.19 -5.46 -2.75
N LEU A 113 -20.54 -5.01 -1.56
CA LEU A 113 -20.11 -5.66 -0.33
C LEU A 113 -20.54 -7.13 -0.35
N GLY A 114 -19.60 -8.02 -0.06
CA GLY A 114 -19.85 -9.45 0.04
C GLY A 114 -20.67 -9.78 1.29
N PHE A 115 -21.17 -10.99 1.35
CA PHE A 115 -21.77 -11.53 2.57
C PHE A 115 -20.67 -12.07 3.48
N ASN A 116 -20.65 -11.66 4.75
CA ASN A 116 -19.78 -12.22 5.76
C ASN A 116 -20.48 -13.39 6.46
N GLY A 117 -20.20 -14.61 6.02
CA GLY A 117 -20.72 -15.84 6.63
C GLY A 117 -19.86 -16.40 7.75
N LEU A 118 -18.89 -15.62 8.28
CA LEU A 118 -18.05 -16.06 9.38
C LEU A 118 -18.71 -15.78 10.72
N HIS A 119 -18.45 -16.68 11.68
CA HIS A 119 -18.89 -16.55 13.07
C HIS A 119 -17.68 -16.47 13.99
N ASP A 120 -17.72 -15.62 15.00
CA ASP A 120 -16.69 -15.44 16.03
C ASP A 120 -15.27 -15.24 15.44
N ALA A 121 -15.18 -14.61 14.27
CA ALA A 121 -13.93 -14.39 13.56
C ALA A 121 -13.27 -13.07 13.96
N LEU A 122 -11.95 -13.09 14.09
CA LEU A 122 -11.13 -11.91 14.29
C LEU A 122 -10.59 -11.44 12.92
N PHE A 123 -10.93 -10.22 12.54
CA PHE A 123 -10.36 -9.55 11.37
C PHE A 123 -9.24 -8.63 11.83
N ILE A 124 -8.05 -8.80 11.27
CA ILE A 124 -6.89 -7.96 11.56
C ILE A 124 -6.47 -7.25 10.28
N VAL A 125 -6.38 -5.92 10.35
CA VAL A 125 -5.94 -5.08 9.23
C VAL A 125 -4.64 -4.39 9.60
N ASP A 126 -3.57 -4.71 8.88
CA ASP A 126 -2.30 -3.98 8.98
C ASP A 126 -2.26 -2.80 8.00
N GLU A 127 -1.36 -1.83 8.24
CA GLU A 127 -1.24 -0.58 7.48
C GLU A 127 -2.57 0.20 7.40
N ALA A 128 -3.37 0.17 8.47
CA ALA A 128 -4.68 0.83 8.53
C ALA A 128 -4.61 2.36 8.36
N SER A 129 -3.42 2.97 8.45
CA SER A 129 -3.20 4.39 8.15
C SER A 129 -3.64 4.81 6.75
N MET A 130 -3.72 3.86 5.80
CA MET A 130 -4.10 4.11 4.40
C MET A 130 -5.60 4.01 4.13
N ILE A 131 -6.42 3.62 5.11
CA ILE A 131 -7.86 3.40 4.92
C ILE A 131 -8.59 4.73 4.96
N ALA A 132 -9.22 5.11 3.83
CA ALA A 132 -10.00 6.33 3.71
C ALA A 132 -11.43 6.14 4.23
N ASP A 133 -11.98 7.25 4.78
CA ASP A 133 -13.38 7.32 5.23
C ASP A 133 -14.24 8.24 4.34
N ARG A 134 -13.62 8.94 3.40
CA ARG A 134 -14.36 9.81 2.48
C ARG A 134 -14.85 9.04 1.26
N PRO A 135 -16.13 9.23 0.86
CA PRO A 135 -16.63 8.67 -0.38
C PRO A 135 -15.83 9.21 -1.58
N MET A 136 -15.33 8.32 -2.43
CA MET A 136 -14.75 8.72 -3.70
C MET A 136 -15.86 8.87 -4.75
N PRO A 137 -15.94 10.01 -5.48
CA PRO A 137 -17.06 10.30 -6.40
C PRO A 137 -17.27 9.25 -7.50
N ASP A 138 -16.23 8.54 -7.91
CA ASP A 138 -16.27 7.52 -8.96
C ASP A 138 -15.91 6.12 -8.43
N ALA A 139 -16.24 5.82 -7.17
CA ALA A 139 -15.92 4.55 -6.55
C ALA A 139 -16.66 3.40 -7.22
N ALA A 140 -15.92 2.45 -7.77
CA ALA A 140 -16.45 1.21 -8.32
C ALA A 140 -16.85 0.21 -7.22
N PHE A 141 -16.63 0.54 -5.95
CA PHE A 141 -16.81 -0.34 -4.80
C PHE A 141 -17.79 0.20 -3.79
N GLY A 142 -18.70 -0.64 -3.33
CA GLY A 142 -19.56 -0.46 -2.18
C GLY A 142 -20.18 0.93 -2.01
N SER A 143 -20.02 1.52 -0.82
CA SER A 143 -20.47 2.87 -0.48
C SER A 143 -19.55 3.97 -1.01
N GLY A 144 -18.33 3.61 -1.40
CA GLY A 144 -17.25 4.53 -1.76
C GLY A 144 -16.32 4.90 -0.58
N SER A 145 -16.73 4.66 0.67
CA SER A 145 -15.85 4.73 1.86
C SER A 145 -15.36 3.34 2.21
N LEU A 146 -14.04 3.14 2.14
CA LEU A 146 -13.44 1.84 2.44
C LEU A 146 -13.58 1.48 3.92
N LEU A 147 -13.52 2.46 4.81
CA LEU A 147 -13.67 2.24 6.25
C LEU A 147 -15.11 1.84 6.59
N ASP A 148 -16.09 2.54 6.05
CA ASP A 148 -17.52 2.23 6.23
C ASP A 148 -17.85 0.80 5.75
N ASP A 149 -17.40 0.46 4.54
CA ASP A 149 -17.62 -0.86 3.95
C ASP A 149 -16.92 -1.97 4.76
N LEU A 150 -15.70 -1.71 5.26
CA LEU A 150 -14.97 -2.67 6.09
C LEU A 150 -15.69 -2.93 7.41
N VAL A 151 -16.10 -1.88 8.12
CA VAL A 151 -16.85 -2.00 9.38
C VAL A 151 -18.18 -2.71 9.13
N SER A 152 -18.92 -2.28 8.12
CA SER A 152 -20.20 -2.91 7.75
C SER A 152 -20.03 -4.40 7.44
N TYR A 153 -18.99 -4.77 6.68
CA TYR A 153 -18.71 -6.16 6.37
C TYR A 153 -18.38 -6.99 7.61
N VAL A 154 -17.44 -6.53 8.44
CA VAL A 154 -17.02 -7.28 9.62
C VAL A 154 -18.18 -7.52 10.57
N TYR A 155 -18.92 -6.47 10.91
CA TYR A 155 -20.01 -6.56 11.92
C TYR A 155 -21.34 -7.03 11.34
N SER A 156 -21.43 -7.36 10.05
CA SER A 156 -22.51 -8.16 9.51
C SER A 156 -22.39 -9.66 9.84
N GLY A 157 -21.17 -10.12 10.19
CA GLY A 157 -20.93 -11.48 10.69
C GLY A 157 -21.18 -11.58 12.19
N GLU A 158 -21.75 -12.70 12.63
CA GLU A 158 -22.09 -12.92 14.04
C GLU A 158 -20.82 -13.07 14.90
N GLY A 159 -20.69 -12.26 15.97
CA GLY A 159 -19.57 -12.32 16.91
C GLY A 159 -18.21 -11.93 16.32
N CYS A 160 -18.17 -11.40 15.08
CA CYS A 160 -16.95 -10.95 14.45
C CYS A 160 -16.43 -9.65 15.07
N ARG A 161 -15.10 -9.51 15.10
CA ARG A 161 -14.40 -8.34 15.68
C ARG A 161 -13.34 -7.81 14.75
N LEU A 162 -13.03 -6.52 14.85
CA LEU A 162 -12.06 -5.81 14.01
C LEU A 162 -10.88 -5.31 14.85
N MET A 163 -9.66 -5.61 14.40
CA MET A 163 -8.42 -5.02 14.92
C MET A 163 -7.72 -4.26 13.81
N LEU A 164 -7.43 -2.98 14.06
CA LEU A 164 -6.75 -2.05 13.15
C LEU A 164 -5.34 -1.76 13.66
N ILE A 165 -4.33 -1.96 12.81
CA ILE A 165 -2.91 -1.79 13.15
C ILE A 165 -2.32 -0.75 12.21
N GLY A 166 -1.57 0.22 12.75
CA GLY A 166 -0.91 1.21 11.90
C GLY A 166 -0.08 2.23 12.65
N ASP A 167 0.35 3.23 11.92
CA ASP A 167 1.17 4.33 12.44
C ASP A 167 0.54 5.68 12.06
N LYS A 168 0.08 6.43 13.08
CA LYS A 168 -0.55 7.75 12.92
C LYS A 168 0.39 8.82 12.37
N ALA A 169 1.71 8.59 12.42
CA ALA A 169 2.71 9.52 11.90
C ALA A 169 3.01 9.31 10.41
N GLN A 170 2.58 8.21 9.81
CA GLN A 170 2.66 8.01 8.36
C GLN A 170 1.67 8.92 7.61
N LEU A 171 1.82 9.00 6.29
CA LEU A 171 0.89 9.72 5.45
C LEU A 171 -0.54 9.18 5.61
N PRO A 172 -1.53 10.03 5.85
CA PRO A 172 -2.94 9.64 5.80
C PRO A 172 -3.38 9.40 4.35
N PRO A 173 -4.59 8.89 4.14
CA PRO A 173 -5.18 8.78 2.81
C PRO A 173 -5.19 10.12 2.08
N VAL A 174 -5.13 10.07 0.75
CA VAL A 174 -5.10 11.29 -0.08
C VAL A 174 -6.36 12.14 0.18
N GLY A 175 -6.15 13.40 0.49
CA GLY A 175 -7.24 14.35 0.80
C GLY A 175 -7.70 14.36 2.26
N GLU A 176 -7.08 13.58 3.13
CA GLU A 176 -7.34 13.57 4.56
C GLU A 176 -6.13 14.09 5.36
N GLU A 177 -6.39 14.76 6.49
CA GLU A 177 -5.33 15.30 7.35
C GLU A 177 -4.84 14.29 8.38
N LYS A 178 -5.70 13.34 8.75
CA LYS A 178 -5.45 12.27 9.73
C LYS A 178 -5.94 10.94 9.17
N SER A 179 -5.41 9.84 9.70
CA SER A 179 -5.87 8.49 9.35
C SER A 179 -7.18 8.17 10.08
N PRO A 180 -8.33 8.09 9.39
CA PRO A 180 -9.63 7.87 10.05
C PRO A 180 -9.67 6.54 10.80
N ALA A 181 -9.17 5.47 10.19
CA ALA A 181 -9.16 4.14 10.78
C ALA A 181 -8.27 4.02 12.04
N LEU A 182 -7.35 4.97 12.27
CA LEU A 182 -6.52 5.05 13.48
C LEU A 182 -6.98 6.13 14.45
N THR A 183 -8.11 6.78 14.18
CA THR A 183 -8.71 7.81 15.03
C THR A 183 -9.85 7.20 15.84
N THR A 184 -9.69 7.13 17.17
CA THR A 184 -10.63 6.47 18.08
C THR A 184 -12.07 7.00 17.90
N SER A 185 -12.26 8.32 17.92
CA SER A 185 -13.59 8.93 17.75
C SER A 185 -14.25 8.61 16.40
N THR A 186 -13.47 8.42 15.34
CA THR A 186 -14.02 7.99 14.03
C THR A 186 -14.56 6.57 14.12
N VAL A 187 -13.80 5.65 14.74
CA VAL A 187 -14.22 4.25 14.87
C VAL A 187 -15.38 4.11 15.86
N GLU A 188 -15.40 4.88 16.95
CA GLU A 188 -16.53 4.97 17.88
C GLU A 188 -17.81 5.49 17.20
N GLY A 189 -17.65 6.37 16.20
CA GLY A 189 -18.78 6.90 15.39
C GLY A 189 -19.60 5.81 14.68
N TYR A 190 -19.04 4.62 14.49
CA TYR A 190 -19.76 3.43 13.99
C TYR A 190 -20.53 2.66 15.09
N GLY A 191 -20.62 3.20 16.30
CA GLY A 191 -21.26 2.55 17.45
C GLY A 191 -20.47 1.36 17.98
N LEU A 192 -19.14 1.47 17.97
CA LEU A 192 -18.22 0.47 18.49
C LEU A 192 -17.56 0.96 19.76
N THR A 193 -17.37 0.06 20.74
CA THR A 193 -16.49 0.30 21.89
C THR A 193 -15.05 0.06 21.45
N VAL A 194 -14.16 1.05 21.59
CA VAL A 194 -12.80 0.98 21.07
C VAL A 194 -11.80 0.72 22.18
N TYR A 195 -11.06 -0.37 22.07
CA TYR A 195 -9.85 -0.66 22.82
C TYR A 195 -8.65 -0.09 22.08
N GLU A 196 -7.78 0.65 22.77
CA GLU A 196 -6.61 1.23 22.13
C GLU A 196 -5.33 0.95 22.89
N CYS A 197 -4.25 0.79 22.15
CA CYS A 197 -2.90 0.70 22.70
C CYS A 197 -1.89 1.37 21.77
N GLU A 198 -0.79 1.81 22.34
CA GLU A 198 0.32 2.40 21.59
C GLU A 198 1.63 1.69 21.95
N THR A 199 2.43 1.36 20.93
CA THR A 199 3.76 0.76 21.09
C THR A 199 4.80 1.78 20.67
N ASP A 200 5.47 2.44 21.64
CA ASP A 200 6.40 3.54 21.37
C ASP A 200 7.87 3.15 21.58
N GLU A 201 8.12 2.03 22.26
CA GLU A 201 9.49 1.57 22.51
C GLU A 201 10.13 0.98 21.26
N VAL A 202 11.14 1.66 20.72
CA VAL A 202 11.97 1.15 19.63
C VAL A 202 12.83 0.00 20.16
N LEU A 203 12.80 -1.17 19.51
CA LEU A 203 13.55 -2.36 19.94
C LEU A 203 15.05 -2.07 20.02
N ARG A 204 15.75 -2.63 21.02
CA ARG A 204 17.18 -2.42 21.28
C ARG A 204 18.08 -2.71 20.06
N GLN A 205 17.69 -3.61 19.18
CA GLN A 205 18.40 -3.89 17.93
C GLN A 205 18.43 -2.70 16.95
N ALA A 206 17.57 -1.70 17.16
CA ALA A 206 17.49 -0.48 16.36
C ALA A 206 18.48 0.62 16.78
N TYR A 207 19.18 0.49 17.91
CA TYR A 207 20.08 1.54 18.41
C TYR A 207 21.30 1.81 17.51
N GLY A 208 21.66 0.88 16.62
CA GLY A 208 22.70 1.05 15.61
C GLY A 208 22.20 1.55 14.25
N SER A 209 20.88 1.72 14.07
CA SER A 209 20.30 2.11 12.81
C SER A 209 20.12 3.62 12.70
N GLY A 210 20.77 4.23 11.70
CA GLY A 210 20.60 5.62 11.33
C GLY A 210 19.22 5.88 10.73
N ILE A 211 18.65 4.91 10.01
CA ILE A 211 17.30 4.97 9.46
C ILE A 211 16.28 5.15 10.59
N LEU A 212 16.27 4.26 11.58
CA LEU A 212 15.31 4.32 12.69
C LEU A 212 15.57 5.50 13.63
N SER A 213 16.84 5.86 13.87
CA SER A 213 17.19 7.02 14.69
C SER A 213 16.63 8.32 14.08
N ASN A 214 16.85 8.53 12.78
CA ASN A 214 16.32 9.70 12.07
C ASN A 214 14.79 9.65 11.94
N ALA A 215 14.20 8.49 11.62
CA ALA A 215 12.75 8.33 11.57
C ALA A 215 12.09 8.70 12.93
N THR A 216 12.68 8.26 14.05
CA THR A 216 12.20 8.60 15.39
C THR A 216 12.28 10.11 15.66
N MET A 217 13.39 10.75 15.27
CA MET A 217 13.55 12.20 15.38
C MET A 217 12.50 12.94 14.53
N ILE A 218 12.30 12.55 13.28
CA ILE A 218 11.30 13.14 12.38
C ILE A 218 9.89 12.98 12.97
N ARG A 219 9.55 11.79 13.50
CA ARG A 219 8.24 11.52 14.11
C ARG A 219 7.99 12.46 15.29
N ARG A 220 8.96 12.65 16.19
CA ARG A 220 8.83 13.53 17.35
C ARG A 220 8.50 14.98 16.97
N MET A 221 8.94 15.43 15.81
CA MET A 221 8.58 16.77 15.31
C MET A 221 7.09 16.95 15.02
N LEU A 222 6.33 15.86 14.85
CA LEU A 222 4.87 15.91 14.70
C LEU A 222 4.14 16.01 16.03
N ASP A 223 4.75 15.54 17.11
CA ASP A 223 4.19 15.53 18.47
C ASP A 223 4.60 16.80 19.25
N ASP A 224 5.64 17.50 18.78
CA ASP A 224 6.14 18.73 19.42
C ASP A 224 5.26 19.95 19.03
N ALA A 225 4.88 20.76 20.01
CA ALA A 225 4.16 22.00 19.79
C ALA A 225 5.04 23.15 19.24
N ALA A 226 6.35 22.93 19.12
CA ALA A 226 7.28 23.92 18.59
C ALA A 226 7.06 24.15 17.08
N PRO A 227 7.36 25.34 16.55
CA PRO A 227 7.33 25.59 15.11
C PRO A 227 8.22 24.57 14.36
N LEU A 228 7.70 24.03 13.26
CA LEU A 228 8.44 23.08 12.45
C LEU A 228 9.72 23.72 11.91
N SER A 229 10.83 23.03 12.08
CA SER A 229 12.14 23.37 11.53
C SER A 229 12.61 22.28 10.56
N MET A 230 13.62 22.58 9.76
CA MET A 230 14.21 21.58 8.84
C MET A 230 14.77 20.40 9.64
N PRO A 231 14.36 19.14 9.35
CA PRO A 231 14.90 17.98 10.04
C PRO A 231 16.42 17.86 9.84
N ARG A 232 17.16 17.80 10.93
CA ARG A 232 18.62 17.59 10.89
C ARG A 232 18.93 16.09 10.83
N ILE A 233 19.06 15.57 9.63
CA ILE A 233 19.34 14.16 9.41
C ILE A 233 20.79 13.86 9.78
N ARG A 234 20.98 12.89 10.65
CA ARG A 234 22.30 12.39 11.07
C ARG A 234 22.75 11.26 10.18
N LEU A 235 23.85 11.46 9.45
CA LEU A 235 24.44 10.44 8.57
C LEU A 235 25.68 9.81 9.23
N LYS A 236 26.48 10.64 9.90
CA LYS A 236 27.76 10.22 10.47
C LYS A 236 27.58 9.19 11.59
N GLY A 237 28.35 8.10 11.51
CA GLY A 237 28.32 7.03 12.50
C GLY A 237 27.33 5.90 12.21
N PHE A 238 26.58 5.96 11.09
CA PHE A 238 25.66 4.91 10.69
C PHE A 238 26.04 4.31 9.34
N ALA A 239 25.94 2.98 9.24
CA ALA A 239 26.28 2.26 8.01
C ALA A 239 25.06 2.09 7.05
N ASP A 240 23.85 2.31 7.54
CA ASP A 240 22.59 2.06 6.85
C ASP A 240 21.99 3.31 6.19
N ILE A 241 22.58 4.49 6.36
CA ILE A 241 22.11 5.74 5.76
C ILE A 241 23.28 6.57 5.21
N GLN A 242 23.11 7.08 3.99
CA GLN A 242 24.14 7.95 3.36
C GLN A 242 23.51 8.98 2.40
N ALA A 243 24.24 10.05 2.14
CA ALA A 243 23.94 10.98 1.06
C ALA A 243 24.58 10.48 -0.25
N VAL A 244 23.89 10.71 -1.37
CA VAL A 244 24.39 10.39 -2.72
C VAL A 244 24.31 11.63 -3.58
N ALA A 245 25.42 12.04 -4.19
CA ALA A 245 25.43 13.12 -5.17
C ALA A 245 24.71 12.68 -6.45
N GLY A 246 24.12 13.64 -7.17
CA GLY A 246 23.41 13.32 -8.41
C GLY A 246 24.32 12.71 -9.49
N GLU A 247 25.61 13.04 -9.48
CA GLU A 247 26.61 12.50 -10.40
C GLU A 247 26.92 11.02 -10.12
N ASP A 248 26.86 10.59 -8.84
CA ASP A 248 27.15 9.21 -8.41
C ASP A 248 25.90 8.31 -8.44
N LEU A 249 24.73 8.87 -8.69
CA LEU A 249 23.45 8.16 -8.52
C LEU A 249 23.32 6.93 -9.42
N ILE A 250 23.81 7.00 -10.65
CA ILE A 250 23.73 5.89 -11.61
C ILE A 250 24.55 4.70 -11.12
N GLU A 251 25.77 4.96 -10.65
CA GLU A 251 26.65 3.93 -10.11
C GLU A 251 26.06 3.30 -8.84
N GLN A 252 25.55 4.12 -7.93
CA GLN A 252 24.91 3.66 -6.70
C GLN A 252 23.65 2.84 -6.94
N LEU A 253 22.81 3.22 -7.91
CA LEU A 253 21.64 2.44 -8.31
C LEU A 253 22.04 1.11 -8.95
N SER A 254 23.06 1.10 -9.81
CA SER A 254 23.59 -0.12 -10.43
C SER A 254 24.12 -1.10 -9.37
N ASP A 255 24.86 -0.58 -8.37
CA ASP A 255 25.33 -1.37 -7.22
C ASP A 255 24.15 -1.93 -6.39
N SER A 256 23.15 -1.10 -6.11
CA SER A 256 21.96 -1.54 -5.39
C SER A 256 21.18 -2.63 -6.14
N TYR A 257 21.01 -2.50 -7.45
CA TYR A 257 20.35 -3.52 -8.27
C TYR A 257 21.14 -4.82 -8.33
N SER A 258 22.47 -4.74 -8.29
CA SER A 258 23.33 -5.92 -8.27
C SER A 258 23.29 -6.65 -6.92
N ARG A 259 23.18 -5.93 -5.80
CA ARG A 259 23.22 -6.48 -4.45
C ARG A 259 21.85 -6.90 -3.92
N ALA A 260 20.88 -6.01 -3.99
CA ALA A 260 19.55 -6.22 -3.44
C ALA A 260 18.55 -6.70 -4.50
N GLY A 261 18.79 -6.39 -5.77
CA GLY A 261 17.85 -6.65 -6.87
C GLY A 261 16.93 -5.47 -7.16
N MET A 262 16.32 -5.49 -8.35
CA MET A 262 15.38 -4.44 -8.78
C MET A 262 14.10 -4.41 -7.96
N ASP A 263 13.64 -5.58 -7.49
CA ASP A 263 12.42 -5.70 -6.68
C ASP A 263 12.57 -5.12 -5.28
N GLU A 264 13.81 -5.09 -4.77
CA GLU A 264 14.17 -4.65 -3.43
C GLU A 264 14.88 -3.28 -3.43
N THR A 265 14.85 -2.57 -4.57
CA THR A 265 15.41 -1.22 -4.70
C THR A 265 14.38 -0.27 -5.28
N ILE A 266 14.17 0.89 -4.64
CA ILE A 266 13.17 1.88 -5.08
C ILE A 266 13.65 3.31 -4.90
N VAL A 267 13.23 4.21 -5.81
CA VAL A 267 13.39 5.66 -5.66
C VAL A 267 12.05 6.27 -5.23
N ILE A 268 12.03 7.01 -4.13
CA ILE A 268 10.84 7.69 -3.61
C ILE A 268 10.93 9.19 -3.87
N THR A 269 9.89 9.74 -4.50
CA THR A 269 9.84 11.14 -4.90
C THR A 269 8.57 11.84 -4.38
N ARG A 270 8.54 13.18 -4.50
CA ARG A 270 7.39 14.00 -4.10
C ARG A 270 6.31 14.15 -5.18
N SER A 271 6.62 13.85 -6.44
CA SER A 271 5.68 14.05 -7.55
C SER A 271 5.81 13.00 -8.65
N ASN A 272 4.73 12.76 -9.38
CA ASN A 272 4.73 11.87 -10.53
C ASN A 272 5.72 12.33 -11.62
N LYS A 273 5.84 13.64 -11.85
CA LYS A 273 6.81 14.22 -12.80
C LYS A 273 8.25 13.82 -12.43
N ARG A 274 8.64 13.96 -11.16
CA ARG A 274 9.98 13.53 -10.69
C ARG A 274 10.16 12.03 -10.83
N ALA A 275 9.16 11.24 -10.45
CA ALA A 275 9.19 9.79 -10.64
C ALA A 275 9.37 9.41 -12.11
N GLY A 276 8.69 10.11 -13.04
CA GLY A 276 8.84 9.91 -14.49
C GLY A 276 10.26 10.14 -14.96
N ILE A 277 10.92 11.23 -14.50
CA ILE A 277 12.32 11.55 -14.84
C ILE A 277 13.27 10.44 -14.35
N TYR A 278 13.11 9.97 -13.10
CA TYR A 278 13.93 8.87 -12.58
C TYR A 278 13.66 7.57 -13.31
N ASN A 279 12.41 7.22 -13.59
CA ASN A 279 12.06 6.02 -14.34
C ASN A 279 12.71 6.00 -15.73
N ALA A 280 12.64 7.11 -16.47
CA ALA A 280 13.29 7.25 -17.77
C ALA A 280 14.82 7.14 -17.64
N GLY A 281 15.42 7.84 -16.68
CA GLY A 281 16.87 7.82 -16.44
C GLY A 281 17.38 6.44 -16.03
N ILE A 282 16.68 5.73 -15.15
CA ILE A 282 17.02 4.38 -14.72
C ILE A 282 16.97 3.41 -15.92
N ARG A 283 15.89 3.46 -16.71
CA ARG A 283 15.77 2.59 -17.89
C ARG A 283 16.90 2.81 -18.89
N ALA A 284 17.17 4.07 -19.23
CA ALA A 284 18.14 4.41 -20.25
C ALA A 284 19.59 4.22 -19.79
N ARG A 285 19.94 4.53 -18.53
CA ARG A 285 21.32 4.64 -18.08
C ARG A 285 21.79 3.52 -17.15
N VAL A 286 20.84 2.87 -16.43
CA VAL A 286 21.16 1.79 -15.50
C VAL A 286 20.83 0.44 -16.12
N LEU A 287 19.70 0.35 -16.85
CA LEU A 287 19.19 -0.90 -17.40
C LEU A 287 19.42 -1.06 -18.92
N ASP A 288 19.95 -0.03 -19.57
CA ASP A 288 20.23 0.00 -21.02
C ASP A 288 19.02 -0.43 -21.86
N ARG A 289 17.84 0.19 -21.58
CA ARG A 289 16.56 -0.13 -22.24
C ARG A 289 16.07 1.06 -23.03
N GLU A 290 16.03 0.92 -24.36
CA GLU A 290 15.60 1.97 -25.29
C GLU A 290 14.13 1.83 -25.68
N ASP A 291 13.61 0.60 -25.83
CA ASP A 291 12.21 0.35 -26.19
C ASP A 291 11.25 0.94 -25.15
N ILE A 292 10.03 1.33 -25.58
CA ILE A 292 8.98 1.85 -24.68
C ILE A 292 8.67 0.85 -23.59
N LEU A 293 8.69 -0.46 -23.89
CA LEU A 293 8.46 -1.51 -22.92
C LEU A 293 9.31 -2.74 -23.26
N SER A 294 10.10 -3.19 -22.30
CA SER A 294 11.05 -4.29 -22.46
C SER A 294 10.76 -5.42 -21.48
N ARG A 295 11.20 -6.63 -21.83
CA ARG A 295 11.19 -7.74 -20.89
C ARG A 295 11.96 -7.40 -19.61
N GLY A 296 11.40 -7.76 -18.45
CA GLY A 296 11.97 -7.46 -17.14
C GLY A 296 11.65 -6.05 -16.64
N ASP A 297 10.91 -5.22 -17.40
CA ASP A 297 10.44 -3.94 -16.87
C ASP A 297 9.52 -4.16 -15.68
N MET A 298 9.76 -3.38 -14.63
CA MET A 298 8.91 -3.32 -13.47
C MET A 298 7.86 -2.22 -13.65
N LEU A 299 6.61 -2.62 -13.57
CA LEU A 299 5.45 -1.76 -13.74
C LEU A 299 4.64 -1.68 -12.46
N MET A 300 3.90 -0.58 -12.31
CA MET A 300 2.86 -0.40 -11.31
C MET A 300 1.54 -0.11 -12.03
N ILE A 301 0.52 -0.84 -11.67
CA ILE A 301 -0.86 -0.61 -12.12
C ILE A 301 -1.34 0.71 -11.52
N VAL A 302 -1.92 1.60 -12.33
CA VAL A 302 -2.36 2.91 -11.88
C VAL A 302 -3.88 3.11 -11.91
N LYS A 303 -4.61 2.09 -12.35
CA LYS A 303 -6.07 2.03 -12.33
C LYS A 303 -6.52 0.59 -12.09
N ASN A 304 -7.48 0.39 -11.19
CA ASN A 304 -8.07 -0.94 -10.98
C ASN A 304 -8.53 -1.56 -12.28
N ASN A 305 -8.26 -2.84 -12.47
CA ASN A 305 -8.66 -3.58 -13.66
C ASN A 305 -9.34 -4.89 -13.29
N TYR A 306 -10.53 -5.11 -13.84
CA TYR A 306 -11.46 -6.18 -13.46
C TYR A 306 -11.56 -7.29 -14.51
N ARG A 307 -10.80 -7.18 -15.62
CA ARG A 307 -10.89 -8.10 -16.74
C ARG A 307 -9.81 -9.18 -16.73
N TRP A 308 -8.57 -8.79 -16.44
CA TRP A 308 -7.42 -9.62 -16.78
C TRP A 308 -6.99 -10.60 -15.68
N PHE A 309 -7.54 -10.44 -14.45
CA PHE A 309 -7.19 -11.29 -13.31
C PHE A 309 -8.33 -11.32 -12.29
N GLU A 310 -8.59 -12.49 -11.70
CA GLU A 310 -9.64 -12.65 -10.69
C GLU A 310 -9.09 -12.49 -9.26
N PRO A 311 -9.84 -11.75 -8.41
CA PRO A 311 -11.07 -11.01 -8.72
C PRO A 311 -10.81 -9.70 -9.48
N PHE A 312 -9.61 -9.13 -9.43
CA PHE A 312 -9.17 -7.93 -10.16
C PHE A 312 -7.68 -7.66 -9.90
N ILE A 313 -7.08 -6.75 -10.67
CA ILE A 313 -5.76 -6.16 -10.42
C ILE A 313 -5.97 -4.77 -9.82
N ALA A 314 -5.42 -4.51 -8.63
CA ALA A 314 -5.63 -3.25 -7.93
C ALA A 314 -4.66 -2.15 -8.39
N ASN A 315 -5.09 -0.89 -8.23
CA ASN A 315 -4.19 0.25 -8.31
C ASN A 315 -3.11 0.13 -7.22
N GLY A 316 -1.85 0.26 -7.61
CA GLY A 316 -0.69 0.05 -6.75
C GLY A 316 -0.07 -1.35 -6.83
N ASP A 317 -0.74 -2.32 -7.44
CA ASP A 317 -0.15 -3.64 -7.68
C ASP A 317 1.03 -3.53 -8.66
N ARG A 318 2.05 -4.36 -8.43
CA ARG A 318 3.24 -4.41 -9.28
C ARG A 318 3.14 -5.54 -10.29
N ALA A 319 3.76 -5.33 -11.44
CA ALA A 319 3.87 -6.31 -12.49
C ALA A 319 5.26 -6.30 -13.12
N GLU A 320 5.83 -7.46 -13.38
CA GLU A 320 7.05 -7.62 -14.17
C GLU A 320 6.69 -8.06 -15.58
N VAL A 321 7.26 -7.41 -16.57
CA VAL A 321 7.05 -7.73 -17.98
C VAL A 321 7.84 -8.99 -18.36
N ARG A 322 7.15 -10.05 -18.73
CA ARG A 322 7.76 -11.29 -19.25
C ARG A 322 7.91 -11.26 -20.76
N ARG A 323 6.93 -10.66 -21.46
CA ARG A 323 6.92 -10.57 -22.92
C ARG A 323 6.04 -9.43 -23.41
N VAL A 324 6.42 -8.80 -24.52
CA VAL A 324 5.64 -7.77 -25.23
C VAL A 324 5.48 -8.17 -26.68
N ARG A 325 4.29 -7.96 -27.25
CA ARG A 325 3.97 -8.23 -28.66
C ARG A 325 2.92 -7.26 -29.17
N ASN A 326 2.72 -7.25 -30.50
CA ASN A 326 1.59 -6.60 -31.18
C ASN A 326 1.41 -5.15 -30.77
N VAL A 327 2.49 -4.36 -30.80
CA VAL A 327 2.38 -2.92 -30.63
C VAL A 327 1.56 -2.33 -31.76
N ARG A 328 0.53 -1.54 -31.45
CA ARG A 328 -0.42 -0.98 -32.42
C ARG A 328 -1.00 0.34 -31.94
N GLU A 329 -1.34 1.19 -32.87
CA GLU A 329 -2.06 2.42 -32.60
C GLU A 329 -3.54 2.27 -32.96
N LEU A 330 -4.44 2.55 -32.01
CA LEU A 330 -5.90 2.55 -32.17
C LEU A 330 -6.49 3.68 -31.34
N TYR A 331 -7.52 4.34 -31.84
CA TYR A 331 -8.25 5.42 -31.14
C TYR A 331 -7.33 6.57 -30.69
N GLY A 332 -6.20 6.78 -31.39
CA GLY A 332 -5.17 7.77 -31.04
C GLY A 332 -4.41 7.46 -29.76
N LEU A 333 -4.31 6.17 -29.40
CA LEU A 333 -3.52 5.62 -28.29
C LEU A 333 -2.70 4.41 -28.78
N HIS A 334 -1.58 4.18 -28.12
CA HIS A 334 -0.71 3.04 -28.40
C HIS A 334 -0.99 1.89 -27.42
N PHE A 335 -1.15 0.67 -27.95
CA PHE A 335 -1.42 -0.54 -27.19
C PHE A 335 -0.35 -1.59 -27.46
N ALA A 336 -0.10 -2.43 -26.49
CA ALA A 336 0.67 -3.66 -26.67
C ALA A 336 0.00 -4.83 -25.94
N ASP A 337 0.18 -6.05 -26.46
CA ASP A 337 -0.20 -7.26 -25.74
C ASP A 337 1.02 -7.71 -24.92
N ALA A 338 0.85 -7.87 -23.61
CA ALA A 338 1.91 -8.24 -22.70
C ALA A 338 1.59 -9.49 -21.86
N GLU A 339 2.62 -10.29 -21.62
CA GLU A 339 2.63 -11.32 -20.59
C GLU A 339 3.33 -10.73 -19.37
N LEU A 340 2.62 -10.71 -18.25
CA LEU A 340 3.05 -10.08 -16.98
C LEU A 340 3.11 -11.14 -15.90
N SER A 341 4.04 -10.99 -14.97
CA SER A 341 4.04 -11.69 -13.68
C SER A 341 3.72 -10.71 -12.57
N LEU A 342 2.87 -11.09 -11.64
CA LEU A 342 2.45 -10.28 -10.50
C LEU A 342 3.22 -10.72 -9.23
N PRO A 343 4.32 -10.04 -8.83
CA PRO A 343 5.17 -10.47 -7.72
C PRO A 343 4.43 -10.51 -6.37
N ASP A 344 3.45 -9.63 -6.18
CA ASP A 344 2.69 -9.53 -4.94
C ASP A 344 1.60 -10.62 -4.83
N TYR A 345 1.43 -11.45 -5.87
CA TYR A 345 0.50 -12.59 -5.95
C TYR A 345 1.24 -13.87 -6.35
N ASP A 346 2.36 -14.15 -5.68
CA ASP A 346 3.18 -15.35 -5.85
C ASP A 346 3.63 -15.60 -7.30
N GLY A 347 3.83 -14.51 -8.05
CA GLY A 347 4.28 -14.57 -9.44
C GLY A 347 3.20 -15.00 -10.43
N ALA A 348 1.91 -14.88 -10.07
CA ALA A 348 0.80 -15.21 -10.97
C ALA A 348 0.98 -14.56 -12.34
N GLU A 349 0.76 -15.33 -13.39
CA GLU A 349 0.91 -14.86 -14.77
C GLU A 349 -0.40 -14.28 -15.31
N VAL A 350 -0.30 -13.15 -16.00
CA VAL A 350 -1.41 -12.44 -16.62
C VAL A 350 -1.07 -12.10 -18.06
N LYS A 351 -1.98 -12.41 -18.99
CA LYS A 351 -1.91 -11.94 -20.38
C LYS A 351 -2.92 -10.81 -20.57
N ALA A 352 -2.42 -9.61 -20.84
CA ALA A 352 -3.24 -8.42 -20.89
C ALA A 352 -2.85 -7.49 -22.04
N THR A 353 -3.79 -6.68 -22.49
CA THR A 353 -3.49 -5.51 -23.32
C THR A 353 -3.13 -4.33 -22.40
N ILE A 354 -2.08 -3.59 -22.74
CA ILE A 354 -1.55 -2.44 -21.98
C ILE A 354 -1.69 -1.18 -22.83
N VAL A 355 -2.01 -0.04 -22.22
CA VAL A 355 -1.89 1.30 -22.84
C VAL A 355 -0.48 1.84 -22.59
N LEU A 356 0.27 2.07 -23.66
CA LEU A 356 1.66 2.54 -23.57
C LEU A 356 1.79 4.03 -23.29
N ASP A 357 0.81 4.85 -23.72
CA ASP A 357 0.84 6.31 -23.55
C ASP A 357 0.91 6.74 -22.09
N VAL A 358 0.37 5.93 -21.18
CA VAL A 358 0.41 6.22 -19.74
C VAL A 358 1.82 6.14 -19.18
N LEU A 359 2.73 5.36 -19.78
CA LEU A 359 4.11 5.21 -19.32
C LEU A 359 4.89 6.53 -19.37
N SER A 360 4.64 7.38 -20.39
CA SER A 360 5.38 8.61 -20.65
C SER A 360 4.70 9.90 -20.17
N THR A 361 3.42 9.85 -19.77
CA THR A 361 2.69 11.04 -19.30
C THR A 361 3.00 11.40 -17.85
N ASP A 362 2.96 12.69 -17.48
CA ASP A 362 3.02 13.15 -16.09
C ASP A 362 1.70 12.91 -15.33
N ALA A 363 0.60 12.71 -16.04
CA ALA A 363 -0.70 12.39 -15.44
C ALA A 363 -0.66 11.04 -14.72
N PRO A 364 -1.43 10.85 -13.65
CA PRO A 364 -1.45 9.59 -12.89
C PRO A 364 -2.01 8.39 -13.69
N ALA A 365 -2.88 8.66 -14.67
CA ALA A 365 -3.53 7.70 -15.56
C ALA A 365 -3.90 8.41 -16.87
N LEU A 366 -4.65 7.76 -17.77
CA LEU A 366 -5.22 8.44 -18.95
C LEU A 366 -6.04 9.67 -18.53
N THR A 367 -5.86 10.77 -19.25
CA THR A 367 -6.67 11.98 -19.03
C THR A 367 -8.14 11.71 -19.40
N ARG A 368 -9.05 12.56 -18.92
CA ARG A 368 -10.47 12.43 -19.26
C ARG A 368 -10.70 12.48 -20.78
N GLU A 369 -10.02 13.39 -21.46
CA GLU A 369 -10.08 13.50 -22.93
C GLU A 369 -9.63 12.21 -23.63
N GLN A 370 -8.53 11.59 -23.17
CA GLN A 370 -8.05 10.31 -23.70
C GLN A 370 -9.02 9.17 -23.40
N GLN A 371 -9.65 9.15 -22.22
CA GLN A 371 -10.66 8.15 -21.86
C GLN A 371 -11.92 8.30 -22.71
N ASP A 372 -12.40 9.53 -22.92
CA ASP A 372 -13.59 9.81 -23.73
C ASP A 372 -13.33 9.45 -25.20
N ARG A 373 -12.14 9.73 -25.74
CA ARG A 373 -11.72 9.32 -27.08
C ARG A 373 -11.68 7.80 -27.22
N LEU A 374 -11.08 7.10 -26.25
CA LEU A 374 -11.04 5.64 -26.23
C LEU A 374 -12.44 5.04 -26.19
N PHE A 375 -13.29 5.56 -25.30
CA PHE A 375 -14.68 5.12 -25.20
C PHE A 375 -15.44 5.32 -26.50
N GLY A 376 -15.35 6.50 -27.10
CA GLY A 376 -16.03 6.84 -28.37
C GLY A 376 -15.54 5.98 -29.54
N GLY A 377 -14.21 5.75 -29.64
CA GLY A 377 -13.63 4.88 -30.66
C GLY A 377 -14.07 3.43 -30.55
N VAL A 378 -13.97 2.86 -29.34
CA VAL A 378 -14.43 1.48 -29.09
C VAL A 378 -15.95 1.34 -29.29
N LEU A 379 -16.74 2.35 -28.89
CA LEU A 379 -18.19 2.33 -29.12
C LEU A 379 -18.56 2.30 -30.61
N ALA A 380 -17.81 3.02 -31.44
CA ALA A 380 -18.02 3.03 -32.90
C ALA A 380 -17.75 1.66 -33.55
N ASP A 381 -16.84 0.85 -33.03
CA ASP A 381 -16.57 -0.51 -33.50
C ASP A 381 -17.77 -1.46 -33.34
N TYR A 382 -18.73 -1.10 -32.49
CA TYR A 382 -19.93 -1.90 -32.22
C TYR A 382 -21.24 -1.24 -32.75
N ASP A 383 -21.13 -0.32 -33.72
CA ASP A 383 -22.30 0.38 -34.27
C ASP A 383 -23.29 -0.52 -35.01
N ASP A 384 -22.86 -1.70 -35.47
CA ASP A 384 -23.69 -2.73 -36.10
C ASP A 384 -24.61 -3.47 -35.09
N LEU A 385 -24.37 -3.35 -33.79
CA LEU A 385 -25.26 -3.91 -32.79
C LEU A 385 -26.53 -3.05 -32.62
N PRO A 386 -27.74 -3.65 -32.76
CA PRO A 386 -28.98 -2.88 -32.88
C PRO A 386 -29.40 -2.20 -31.57
N ARG A 387 -29.03 -2.74 -30.40
CA ARG A 387 -29.47 -2.24 -29.10
C ARG A 387 -28.36 -1.51 -28.36
N LYS A 388 -28.66 -0.33 -27.83
CA LYS A 388 -27.74 0.46 -27.02
C LYS A 388 -27.15 -0.34 -25.84
N GLN A 389 -27.95 -1.19 -25.19
CA GLN A 389 -27.49 -2.03 -24.08
C GLN A 389 -26.46 -3.08 -24.54
N GLU A 390 -26.64 -3.67 -25.72
CA GLU A 390 -25.71 -4.62 -26.31
C GLU A 390 -24.37 -3.96 -26.66
N ARG A 391 -24.41 -2.77 -27.26
CA ARG A 391 -23.21 -1.95 -27.53
C ARG A 391 -22.45 -1.65 -26.25
N MET A 392 -23.14 -1.15 -25.21
CA MET A 392 -22.52 -0.84 -23.93
C MET A 392 -21.91 -2.07 -23.26
N LYS A 393 -22.54 -3.22 -23.40
CA LYS A 393 -22.00 -4.49 -22.92
C LYS A 393 -20.73 -4.87 -23.68
N ALA A 394 -20.73 -4.80 -25.00
CA ALA A 394 -19.58 -5.08 -25.84
C ALA A 394 -18.39 -4.16 -25.51
N VAL A 395 -18.63 -2.85 -25.34
CA VAL A 395 -17.58 -1.90 -24.91
C VAL A 395 -17.00 -2.30 -23.56
N LYS A 396 -17.81 -2.66 -22.58
CA LYS A 396 -17.33 -3.09 -21.25
C LYS A 396 -16.51 -4.36 -21.29
N GLU A 397 -16.76 -5.24 -22.27
CA GLU A 397 -16.02 -6.47 -22.48
C GLU A 397 -14.84 -6.30 -23.46
N ASP A 398 -14.70 -5.14 -24.09
CA ASP A 398 -13.62 -4.89 -25.05
C ASP A 398 -12.24 -4.88 -24.40
N LYS A 399 -11.26 -5.48 -25.07
CA LYS A 399 -9.89 -5.60 -24.55
C LYS A 399 -9.11 -4.29 -24.52
N HIS A 400 -9.39 -3.36 -25.44
CA HIS A 400 -8.70 -2.08 -25.49
C HIS A 400 -9.32 -1.10 -24.49
N TYR A 401 -10.66 -1.11 -24.33
CA TYR A 401 -11.33 -0.35 -23.28
C TYR A 401 -10.87 -0.76 -21.87
N ASN A 402 -10.61 -2.04 -21.68
CA ASN A 402 -10.08 -2.62 -20.44
C ASN A 402 -8.57 -2.78 -20.43
N ALA A 403 -7.84 -2.11 -21.32
CA ALA A 403 -6.38 -2.19 -21.32
C ALA A 403 -5.80 -1.69 -19.98
N LEU A 404 -4.76 -2.38 -19.51
CA LEU A 404 -4.08 -2.00 -18.26
C LEU A 404 -3.41 -0.64 -18.42
N GLN A 405 -3.67 0.24 -17.48
CA GLN A 405 -2.97 1.51 -17.34
C GLN A 405 -1.83 1.33 -16.36
N VAL A 406 -0.61 1.54 -16.81
CA VAL A 406 0.60 1.21 -16.06
C VAL A 406 1.62 2.34 -16.10
N LYS A 407 2.45 2.43 -15.08
CA LYS A 407 3.65 3.27 -14.99
C LYS A 407 4.86 2.39 -14.71
N TYR A 408 6.06 2.87 -15.03
CA TYR A 408 7.27 2.22 -14.52
C TYR A 408 7.32 2.33 -12.99
N ALA A 409 7.89 1.31 -12.35
CA ALA A 409 7.89 1.15 -10.90
C ALA A 409 9.30 1.21 -10.26
N TYR A 410 10.30 1.75 -10.94
CA TYR A 410 11.63 1.99 -10.38
C TYR A 410 11.67 3.21 -9.47
N ALA A 411 10.86 4.22 -9.82
CA ALA A 411 10.66 5.41 -9.02
C ALA A 411 9.15 5.68 -8.88
N VAL A 412 8.71 5.97 -7.66
CA VAL A 412 7.29 6.19 -7.32
C VAL A 412 7.13 7.37 -6.36
N THR A 413 5.91 7.87 -6.22
CA THR A 413 5.60 8.82 -5.15
C THR A 413 5.51 8.10 -3.80
N CYS A 414 5.76 8.82 -2.70
CA CYS A 414 5.69 8.25 -1.35
C CYS A 414 4.32 7.63 -1.03
N HIS A 415 3.22 8.22 -1.50
CA HIS A 415 1.88 7.62 -1.34
C HIS A 415 1.78 6.24 -1.99
N LYS A 416 2.40 6.06 -3.16
CA LYS A 416 2.45 4.76 -3.83
C LYS A 416 3.43 3.77 -3.20
N ALA A 417 4.38 4.26 -2.42
CA ALA A 417 5.30 3.43 -1.65
C ALA A 417 4.73 2.98 -0.30
N GLN A 418 3.58 3.53 0.13
CA GLN A 418 2.95 3.13 1.39
C GLN A 418 2.58 1.64 1.38
N GLY A 419 2.70 0.99 2.55
CA GLY A 419 2.49 -0.44 2.71
C GLY A 419 3.61 -1.31 2.10
N GLY A 420 4.57 -0.72 1.37
CA GLY A 420 5.74 -1.41 0.85
C GLY A 420 6.97 -1.22 1.75
N GLN A 421 7.92 -2.16 1.64
CA GLN A 421 9.26 -2.09 2.22
C GLN A 421 10.26 -2.60 1.19
N TRP A 422 11.46 -2.03 1.20
CA TRP A 422 12.54 -2.37 0.28
C TRP A 422 13.87 -2.39 1.01
N ALA A 423 14.78 -3.26 0.59
CA ALA A 423 16.13 -3.33 1.14
C ALA A 423 16.87 -1.99 0.92
N HIS A 424 16.81 -1.44 -0.29
CA HIS A 424 17.46 -0.19 -0.66
C HIS A 424 16.44 0.87 -1.11
N VAL A 425 16.39 1.99 -0.40
CA VAL A 425 15.49 3.11 -0.69
C VAL A 425 16.29 4.38 -0.97
N TYR A 426 16.02 5.02 -2.09
CA TYR A 426 16.55 6.32 -2.48
C TYR A 426 15.46 7.37 -2.30
N ILE A 427 15.75 8.45 -1.57
CA ILE A 427 14.80 9.55 -1.35
C ILE A 427 15.25 10.80 -2.07
N ASP A 428 14.43 11.26 -3.01
CA ASP A 428 14.56 12.59 -3.60
C ASP A 428 13.54 13.54 -2.95
N GLN A 429 14.03 14.39 -2.05
CA GLN A 429 13.21 15.41 -1.40
C GLN A 429 12.85 16.57 -2.34
N GLY A 430 13.58 16.70 -3.46
CA GLY A 430 13.45 17.86 -4.35
C GLY A 430 13.83 19.18 -3.69
N TYR A 431 13.45 20.28 -4.33
CA TYR A 431 13.57 21.61 -3.72
C TYR A 431 12.57 21.79 -2.58
N LEU A 432 13.03 22.31 -1.46
CA LEU A 432 12.23 22.60 -0.28
C LEU A 432 12.41 24.06 0.14
N SER A 433 11.33 24.85 0.13
CA SER A 433 11.27 26.17 0.74
C SER A 433 10.77 26.10 2.19
N ALA A 434 10.99 27.15 2.97
CA ALA A 434 10.48 27.21 4.35
C ALA A 434 8.96 27.05 4.42
N GLU A 435 8.22 27.57 3.45
CA GLU A 435 6.76 27.49 3.36
C GLU A 435 6.24 26.06 3.10
N MET A 436 7.08 25.21 2.51
CA MET A 436 6.74 23.78 2.26
C MET A 436 6.93 22.92 3.50
N LEU A 437 7.50 23.47 4.57
CA LEU A 437 7.75 22.77 5.83
C LEU A 437 6.45 22.69 6.64
N THR A 438 5.65 21.71 6.34
CA THR A 438 4.33 21.48 6.92
C THR A 438 4.28 20.12 7.64
N PRO A 439 3.30 19.86 8.50
CA PRO A 439 3.09 18.53 9.07
C PRO A 439 2.96 17.44 8.00
N SER A 440 2.34 17.74 6.87
CA SER A 440 2.24 16.82 5.72
C SER A 440 3.61 16.47 5.14
N TYR A 441 4.53 17.44 5.05
CA TYR A 441 5.90 17.15 4.60
C TYR A 441 6.66 16.29 5.61
N ILE A 442 6.52 16.54 6.90
CA ILE A 442 7.16 15.73 7.95
C ILE A 442 6.63 14.30 7.92
N ARG A 443 5.30 14.10 7.75
CA ARG A 443 4.70 12.76 7.53
C ARG A 443 5.23 12.10 6.28
N TRP A 444 5.37 12.86 5.18
CA TRP A 444 5.94 12.37 3.92
C TRP A 444 7.36 11.86 4.14
N LEU A 445 8.21 12.64 4.78
CA LEU A 445 9.60 12.28 5.04
C LEU A 445 9.70 11.06 5.97
N TYR A 446 8.94 11.06 7.06
CA TYR A 446 8.85 9.92 7.96
C TYR A 446 8.41 8.64 7.23
N THR A 447 7.36 8.74 6.43
CA THR A 447 6.86 7.60 5.66
C THR A 447 7.92 7.09 4.69
N ALA A 448 8.62 7.98 3.98
CA ALA A 448 9.69 7.60 3.05
C ALA A 448 10.86 6.89 3.77
N PHE A 449 11.29 7.41 4.93
CA PHE A 449 12.35 6.79 5.74
C PHE A 449 11.99 5.38 6.19
N THR A 450 10.76 5.18 6.63
CA THR A 450 10.28 3.88 7.15
C THR A 450 10.06 2.82 6.07
N ARG A 451 10.31 3.14 4.79
CA ARG A 451 10.25 2.15 3.69
C ARG A 451 11.53 1.35 3.55
N ALA A 452 12.66 1.84 4.06
CA ALA A 452 13.95 1.16 3.98
C ALA A 452 14.11 0.12 5.10
N THR A 453 14.57 -1.09 4.73
CA THR A 453 14.87 -2.16 5.68
C THR A 453 16.37 -2.37 5.90
N GLU A 454 17.22 -2.05 4.91
CA GLU A 454 18.65 -2.24 4.99
C GLU A 454 19.44 -0.94 4.76
N LYS A 455 19.14 -0.23 3.67
CA LYS A 455 19.89 0.98 3.30
C LYS A 455 18.99 2.10 2.82
N LEU A 456 19.31 3.32 3.26
CA LEU A 456 18.65 4.55 2.87
C LEU A 456 19.67 5.52 2.23
N PHE A 457 19.33 6.01 1.05
CA PHE A 457 20.14 6.95 0.28
C PHE A 457 19.39 8.27 0.10
N LEU A 458 19.98 9.37 0.54
CA LEU A 458 19.41 10.71 0.37
C LEU A 458 20.04 11.39 -0.85
N ILE A 459 19.26 11.57 -1.92
CA ILE A 459 19.74 12.14 -3.17
C ILE A 459 19.94 13.64 -2.99
N ASN A 460 21.16 14.14 -3.33
CA ASN A 460 21.53 15.56 -3.26
C ASN A 460 21.27 16.20 -1.88
N TYR A 461 21.30 15.42 -0.82
CA TYR A 461 21.17 15.94 0.54
C TYR A 461 22.43 16.70 0.94
N LYS A 462 22.24 17.98 1.30
CA LYS A 462 23.31 18.80 1.86
C LYS A 462 23.34 18.60 3.36
N THR A 463 24.41 18.01 3.88
CA THR A 463 24.67 17.97 5.33
C THR A 463 24.71 19.40 5.86
N GLN A 464 23.90 19.67 6.85
CA GLN A 464 24.05 20.89 7.65
C GLN A 464 25.14 20.57 8.68
N ASP A 465 26.39 20.96 8.38
CA ASP A 465 27.50 20.90 9.33
C ASP A 465 27.24 21.79 10.54
#